data_bebbd2f6bd133a4ad0cb368a31f89899
#
_entry.id   bebbd2f6bd133a4ad0cb368a31f89899
#
_cell.length_a   1.000
_cell.length_b   1.000
_cell.length_c   1.000
_cell.angle_alpha   90.00
_cell.angle_beta   90.00
_cell.angle_gamma   90.00
#
_symmetry.space_group_name_H-M   'P 1'
#
loop_
_entity.id
_entity.type
_entity.pdbx_description
1 polymer ?
#
loop_
_entity_poly.entity_id
_entity_poly.type
_entity_poly.pdbx_seq_one_letter_code
_entity_poly.pdbx_strand_id
1 'polypeptide(L)'
;MPRNEELSLSSLGIQMPYNMQAEQSVLGAALMDETVLNRLITDMEPEMFYSDQNRAVYETMRSLYTESEAVDLITLVNALGNNGTFAGADDAKVYVTHLAEPVPAISNVDSYLKLVR
;
A
#
# COMPACT_ATOMS: atom_id res chain seq x y z
N MET A 1 3.93 23.42 -13.67
CA MET A 1 4.44 22.41 -13.19
C MET A 1 4.63 22.36 -11.76
N PRO A 2 3.75 22.23 -11.15
CA PRO A 2 3.78 22.26 -9.78
C PRO A 2 4.62 21.26 -9.21
N ARG A 3 4.88 20.37 -9.80
CA ARG A 3 5.57 19.36 -9.21
C ARG A 3 7.01 19.47 -9.52
N ASN A 4 7.53 20.67 -9.54
CA ASN A 4 8.94 20.87 -9.78
C ASN A 4 9.81 20.05 -8.88
N GLU A 5 9.50 19.99 -7.61
CA GLU A 5 10.31 19.22 -6.69
C GLU A 5 10.23 17.75 -6.99
N GLU A 6 9.03 17.30 -7.23
CA GLU A 6 8.82 15.93 -7.53
C GLU A 6 9.52 15.55 -8.81
N LEU A 7 9.40 16.39 -9.81
CA LEU A 7 10.07 16.14 -11.06
C LEU A 7 11.57 16.17 -10.92
N SER A 8 12.08 17.08 -10.09
CA SER A 8 13.51 17.17 -9.89
C SER A 8 14.07 15.91 -9.29
N LEU A 9 13.38 15.35 -8.31
CA LEU A 9 13.83 14.12 -7.70
C LEU A 9 13.85 12.99 -8.72
N SER A 10 12.81 12.92 -9.53
CA SER A 10 12.75 11.91 -10.55
C SER A 10 13.84 12.09 -11.57
N SER A 11 14.06 13.31 -11.99
CA SER A 11 15.05 13.56 -13.03
C SER A 11 16.46 13.34 -12.54
N LEU A 12 16.69 13.39 -11.25
CA LEU A 12 17.98 13.07 -10.70
C LEU A 12 18.17 11.58 -10.53
N GLY A 13 17.16 10.80 -10.86
CA GLY A 13 17.26 9.36 -10.73
C GLY A 13 17.19 8.89 -9.30
N ILE A 14 16.72 9.75 -8.41
CA ILE A 14 16.63 9.39 -7.02
C ILE A 14 15.36 8.60 -6.80
N GLN A 15 15.53 7.37 -6.40
CA GLN A 15 14.38 6.60 -6.00
C GLN A 15 13.96 7.17 -4.68
N MET A 16 12.76 7.04 -4.35
CA MET A 16 12.24 7.58 -3.13
C MET A 16 12.09 6.44 -2.12
N PRO A 17 13.21 5.94 -1.57
CA PRO A 17 13.10 4.80 -0.67
C PRO A 17 12.15 5.05 0.48
N TYR A 18 12.13 6.28 0.98
CA TYR A 18 11.20 6.60 2.04
C TYR A 18 9.76 6.64 1.53
N ASN A 19 9.54 6.89 0.24
CA ASN A 19 8.22 6.78 -0.34
C ASN A 19 7.79 5.33 -0.39
N MET A 20 8.70 4.45 -0.73
CA MET A 20 8.40 3.03 -0.71
C MET A 20 8.04 2.61 0.71
N GLN A 21 8.79 3.07 1.69
CA GLN A 21 8.48 2.79 3.07
C GLN A 21 7.14 3.39 3.47
N ALA A 22 6.85 4.59 2.98
CA ALA A 22 5.57 5.22 3.28
C ALA A 22 4.43 4.41 2.69
N GLU A 23 4.59 3.94 1.46
CA GLU A 23 3.56 3.10 0.84
C GLU A 23 3.34 1.84 1.64
N GLN A 24 4.42 1.17 2.00
CA GLN A 24 4.31 -0.06 2.76
C GLN A 24 3.72 0.17 4.14
N SER A 25 4.07 1.27 4.77
CA SER A 25 3.55 1.60 6.09
C SER A 25 2.06 1.89 6.05
N VAL A 26 1.61 2.60 5.00
CA VAL A 26 0.21 2.90 4.85
C VAL A 26 -0.59 1.62 4.60
N LEU A 27 -0.09 0.76 3.72
CA LEU A 27 -0.76 -0.50 3.44
C LEU A 27 -0.80 -1.38 4.68
N GLY A 28 0.31 -1.44 5.41
CA GLY A 28 0.36 -2.23 6.64
C GLY A 28 -0.59 -1.71 7.70
N ALA A 29 -0.66 -0.40 7.85
CA ALA A 29 -1.57 0.20 8.81
C ALA A 29 -3.02 -0.09 8.43
N ALA A 30 -3.34 -0.01 7.15
CA ALA A 30 -4.69 -0.30 6.68
C ALA A 30 -5.05 -1.76 6.91
N LEU A 31 -4.08 -2.64 6.79
CA LEU A 31 -4.31 -4.05 7.01
C LEU A 31 -4.61 -4.34 8.48
N MET A 32 -4.02 -3.57 9.38
CA MET A 32 -4.14 -3.81 10.79
C MET A 32 -5.22 -2.97 11.48
N ASP A 33 -5.73 -1.94 10.80
CA ASP A 33 -6.67 -1.02 11.41
C ASP A 33 -7.73 -0.63 10.40
N GLU A 34 -8.96 -1.01 10.68
CA GLU A 34 -10.06 -0.77 9.76
C GLU A 34 -10.33 0.71 9.54
N THR A 35 -10.09 1.53 10.53
CA THR A 35 -10.27 2.97 10.37
C THR A 35 -9.31 3.52 9.35
N VAL A 36 -8.07 3.03 9.39
CA VAL A 36 -7.07 3.45 8.41
C VAL A 36 -7.46 2.95 7.02
N LEU A 37 -7.95 1.72 6.95
CA LEU A 37 -8.40 1.17 5.67
C LEU A 37 -9.51 2.03 5.07
N ASN A 38 -10.48 2.41 5.87
CA ASN A 38 -11.57 3.25 5.39
C ASN A 38 -11.05 4.57 4.84
N ARG A 39 -10.10 5.19 5.53
CA ARG A 39 -9.51 6.43 5.07
C ARG A 39 -8.77 6.24 3.76
N LEU A 40 -8.03 5.15 3.67
CA LEU A 40 -7.25 4.89 2.48
C LEU A 40 -8.16 4.70 1.28
N ILE A 41 -9.21 3.91 1.44
CA ILE A 41 -10.16 3.67 0.36
C ILE A 41 -10.83 4.98 -0.09
N THR A 42 -11.09 5.86 0.86
CA THR A 42 -11.73 7.14 0.55
C THR A 42 -10.79 8.10 -0.16
N ASP A 43 -9.53 8.15 0.28
CA ASP A 43 -8.61 9.20 -0.15
C ASP A 43 -7.64 8.80 -1.26
N MET A 44 -7.38 7.51 -1.44
CA MET A 44 -6.34 7.09 -2.37
C MET A 44 -6.90 6.40 -3.59
N GLU A 45 -6.36 6.77 -4.74
CA GLU A 45 -6.59 6.01 -5.97
C GLU A 45 -5.37 5.11 -6.18
N PRO A 46 -5.55 3.96 -6.82
CA PRO A 46 -4.41 3.05 -7.03
C PRO A 46 -3.23 3.70 -7.72
N GLU A 47 -3.51 4.62 -8.63
CA GLU A 47 -2.46 5.29 -9.39
C GLU A 47 -1.53 6.12 -8.53
N MET A 48 -1.94 6.44 -7.32
CA MET A 48 -1.11 7.23 -6.43
C MET A 48 0.05 6.45 -5.85
N PHE A 49 0.00 5.12 -5.95
CA PHE A 49 1.12 4.30 -5.50
C PHE A 49 2.17 4.21 -6.60
N TYR A 50 3.40 4.49 -6.25
CA TYR A 50 4.49 4.45 -7.20
C TYR A 50 4.90 3.03 -7.55
N SER A 51 4.94 2.15 -6.56
CA SER A 51 5.33 0.76 -6.77
C SER A 51 4.19 -0.01 -7.41
N ASP A 52 4.48 -0.68 -8.51
CA ASP A 52 3.47 -1.49 -9.19
C ASP A 52 2.95 -2.58 -8.26
N GLN A 53 3.84 -3.15 -7.47
CA GLN A 53 3.44 -4.20 -6.53
C GLN A 53 2.53 -3.65 -5.45
N ASN A 54 2.87 -2.50 -4.88
CA ASN A 54 2.04 -1.88 -3.87
C ASN A 54 0.71 -1.44 -4.44
N ARG A 55 0.72 -0.96 -5.68
CA ARG A 55 -0.53 -0.60 -6.35
C ARG A 55 -1.43 -1.81 -6.47
N ALA A 56 -0.86 -2.96 -6.88
CA ALA A 56 -1.64 -4.17 -7.03
C ALA A 56 -2.17 -4.66 -5.68
N VAL A 57 -1.36 -4.53 -4.63
CA VAL A 57 -1.81 -4.90 -3.29
C VAL A 57 -2.98 -4.02 -2.88
N TYR A 58 -2.86 -2.72 -3.11
CA TYR A 58 -3.94 -1.80 -2.76
C TYR A 58 -5.20 -2.09 -3.55
N GLU A 59 -5.07 -2.34 -4.86
CA GLU A 59 -6.23 -2.67 -5.69
C GLU A 59 -6.93 -3.92 -5.17
N THR A 60 -6.16 -4.89 -4.72
CA THR A 60 -6.72 -6.11 -4.18
C THR A 60 -7.46 -5.84 -2.86
N MET A 61 -6.87 -5.02 -2.00
CA MET A 61 -7.53 -4.62 -0.76
C MET A 61 -8.83 -3.88 -1.05
N ARG A 62 -8.80 -2.99 -2.02
CA ARG A 62 -9.96 -2.20 -2.40
C ARG A 62 -11.06 -3.08 -2.95
N SER A 63 -10.69 -4.08 -3.73
CA SER A 63 -11.64 -5.01 -4.29
C SER A 63 -12.33 -5.82 -3.18
N LEU A 64 -11.55 -6.32 -2.24
CA LEU A 64 -12.11 -7.03 -1.10
C LEU A 64 -13.06 -6.13 -0.31
N TYR A 65 -12.64 -4.90 -0.08
CA TYR A 65 -13.44 -3.95 0.67
C TYR A 65 -14.77 -3.67 -0.05
N THR A 66 -14.69 -3.48 -1.34
CA THR A 66 -15.88 -3.18 -2.14
C THR A 66 -16.85 -4.35 -2.17
N GLU A 67 -16.33 -5.56 -2.11
CA GLU A 67 -17.16 -6.75 -2.10
C GLU A 67 -17.62 -7.13 -0.70
N SER A 68 -17.37 -6.27 0.26
CA SER A 68 -17.74 -6.50 1.65
C SER A 68 -17.06 -7.72 2.25
N GLU A 69 -15.89 -8.06 1.73
CA GLU A 69 -15.11 -9.15 2.29
C GLU A 69 -14.19 -8.59 3.36
N ALA A 70 -13.82 -9.43 4.30
CA ALA A 70 -12.85 -9.00 5.30
C ALA A 70 -11.52 -8.70 4.61
N VAL A 71 -10.83 -7.67 5.10
CA VAL A 71 -9.51 -7.34 4.58
C VAL A 71 -8.53 -7.60 5.71
N ASP A 72 -7.92 -8.77 5.69
CA ASP A 72 -6.95 -9.16 6.70
C ASP A 72 -5.84 -9.95 6.03
N LEU A 73 -4.88 -10.40 6.83
CA LEU A 73 -3.71 -11.09 6.32
C LEU A 73 -4.12 -12.28 5.46
N ILE A 74 -5.04 -13.09 5.95
CA ILE A 74 -5.41 -14.33 5.28
C ILE A 74 -6.14 -14.05 3.97
N THR A 75 -7.14 -13.18 4.01
CA THR A 75 -7.92 -12.91 2.80
C THR A 75 -7.06 -12.23 1.75
N LEU A 76 -6.18 -11.34 2.18
CA LEU A 76 -5.32 -10.63 1.25
C LEU A 76 -4.31 -11.58 0.61
N VAL A 77 -3.70 -12.45 1.39
CA VAL A 77 -2.74 -13.41 0.86
C VAL A 77 -3.43 -14.33 -0.15
N ASN A 78 -4.63 -14.80 0.17
CA ASN A 78 -5.36 -15.66 -0.75
C ASN A 78 -5.68 -14.95 -2.05
N ALA A 79 -6.15 -13.71 -1.96
CA ALA A 79 -6.51 -12.96 -3.16
C ALA A 79 -5.28 -12.68 -4.02
N LEU A 80 -4.19 -12.30 -3.40
CA LEU A 80 -2.96 -12.00 -4.15
C LEU A 80 -2.36 -13.27 -4.76
N GLY A 81 -2.48 -14.39 -4.08
CA GLY A 81 -2.02 -15.65 -4.63
C GLY A 81 -2.82 -16.09 -5.83
N ASN A 82 -4.11 -15.72 -5.86
CA ASN A 82 -4.99 -16.13 -6.94
C ASN A 82 -4.98 -15.18 -8.13
N ASN A 83 -4.69 -13.90 -7.90
CA ASN A 83 -4.80 -12.93 -8.99
C ASN A 83 -3.49 -12.69 -9.74
N GLY A 84 -2.46 -13.44 -9.43
CA GLY A 84 -1.23 -13.37 -10.19
C GLY A 84 -0.30 -12.23 -9.83
N THR A 85 -0.60 -11.48 -8.80
CA THR A 85 0.29 -10.38 -8.39
C THR A 85 1.65 -10.90 -7.98
N PHE A 86 1.68 -12.07 -7.35
CA PHE A 86 2.92 -12.72 -6.94
C PHE A 86 3.03 -14.07 -7.62
N ALA A 87 4.23 -14.64 -7.60
CA ALA A 87 4.46 -15.92 -8.24
C ALA A 87 3.63 -17.03 -7.60
N GLY A 88 3.28 -16.86 -6.34
CA GLY A 88 2.43 -17.84 -5.68
C GLY A 88 2.02 -17.34 -4.31
N ALA A 89 1.24 -18.14 -3.62
CA ALA A 89 0.74 -17.75 -2.31
C ALA A 89 1.86 -17.56 -1.31
N ASP A 90 2.94 -18.31 -1.43
CA ASP A 90 4.06 -18.19 -0.50
C ASP A 90 4.73 -16.83 -0.61
N ASP A 91 4.93 -16.35 -1.83
CA ASP A 91 5.53 -15.04 -2.03
C ASP A 91 4.60 -13.94 -1.55
N ALA A 92 3.31 -14.11 -1.80
CA ALA A 92 2.32 -13.16 -1.30
C ALA A 92 2.35 -13.11 0.21
N LYS A 93 2.45 -14.26 0.85
CA LYS A 93 2.47 -14.33 2.31
C LYS A 93 3.68 -13.60 2.89
N VAL A 94 4.83 -13.79 2.27
CA VAL A 94 6.03 -13.11 2.73
C VAL A 94 5.85 -11.59 2.66
N TYR A 95 5.35 -11.11 1.53
CA TYR A 95 5.20 -9.67 1.36
C TYR A 95 4.16 -9.08 2.30
N VAL A 96 3.01 -9.72 2.41
CA VAL A 96 1.94 -9.22 3.27
C VAL A 96 2.35 -9.29 4.73
N THR A 97 3.06 -10.33 5.12
CA THR A 97 3.56 -10.44 6.48
C THR A 97 4.51 -9.28 6.78
N HIS A 98 5.35 -8.93 5.79
CA HIS A 98 6.24 -7.80 5.95
C HIS A 98 5.46 -6.49 6.14
N LEU A 99 4.38 -6.31 5.38
CA LEU A 99 3.55 -5.12 5.54
C LEU A 99 2.91 -5.05 6.92
N ALA A 100 2.58 -6.21 7.48
CA ALA A 100 1.91 -6.27 8.77
C ALA A 100 2.85 -6.13 9.96
N GLU A 101 4.16 -6.05 9.72
CA GLU A 101 5.10 -5.85 10.80
C GLU A 101 4.86 -4.50 11.46
N PRO A 102 5.27 -4.36 12.72
CA PRO A 102 4.98 -3.12 13.43
C PRO A 102 5.46 -1.92 12.64
N VAL A 103 4.57 -0.98 12.48
CA VAL A 103 4.91 0.27 11.81
C VAL A 103 5.11 1.34 12.85
N PRO A 104 5.81 2.40 12.51
CA PRO A 104 5.92 3.54 13.42
C PRO A 104 4.51 3.96 13.77
N ALA A 105 4.33 4.73 14.74
CA ALA A 105 3.02 5.06 15.26
C ALA A 105 1.98 5.25 14.16
N ILE A 106 0.80 4.68 14.37
CA ILE A 106 -0.30 4.86 13.43
C ILE A 106 -0.64 6.33 13.26
N SER A 107 -0.40 7.12 14.29
CA SER A 107 -0.63 8.54 14.23
C SER A 107 0.16 9.21 13.10
N ASN A 108 1.16 8.54 12.56
CA ASN A 108 1.94 9.09 11.46
C ASN A 108 1.33 8.81 10.09
N VAL A 109 0.19 8.13 10.04
CA VAL A 109 -0.43 7.76 8.78
C VAL A 109 -0.69 8.97 7.90
N ASP A 110 -1.15 10.07 8.49
CA ASP A 110 -1.41 11.28 7.71
C ASP A 110 -0.17 11.75 6.98
N SER A 111 0.96 11.73 7.66
CA SER A 111 2.21 12.13 7.05
C SER A 111 2.62 11.19 5.93
N TYR A 112 2.44 9.90 6.15
CA TYR A 112 2.76 8.92 5.12
C TYR A 112 1.85 9.04 3.91
N LEU A 113 0.57 9.33 4.15
CA LEU A 113 -0.34 9.53 3.04
C LEU A 113 0.08 10.72 2.18
N LYS A 114 0.56 11.77 2.82
CA LYS A 114 1.04 12.92 2.07
C LYS A 114 2.25 12.58 1.21
N LEU A 115 3.09 11.69 1.69
CA LEU A 115 4.25 11.28 0.91
C LEU A 115 3.86 10.44 -0.30
N VAL A 116 2.80 9.64 -0.15
CA VAL A 116 2.38 8.76 -1.22
C VAL A 116 1.59 9.51 -2.27
N ARG A 117 0.73 10.43 -1.82
CA ARG A 117 -0.06 11.18 -2.77
C ARG A 117 0.84 12.06 -3.61
#